data_570e660b6b446c4b290fae8a3a525cf9
#
_entry.id   570e660b6b446c4b290fae8a3a525cf9
#
_cell.length_a   1.000
_cell.length_b   1.000
_cell.length_c   1.000
_cell.angle_alpha   90.00
_cell.angle_beta   90.00
_cell.angle_gamma   90.00
#
_symmetry.space_group_name_H-M   'P 1'
#
loop_
_entity.id
_entity.type
_entity.pdbx_description
1 polymer ?
#
loop_
_entity_poly.entity_id
_entity_poly.type
_entity_poly.pdbx_seq_one_letter_code
_entity_poly.pdbx_strand_id
1 'polypeptide(L)'
;MAKIVVIEDDVSFLDLLRVHLTSAGHEVLTAEDAALGLRAVIAEGPDLILLDLTVPYLDGFEMIRALRNDPATKAIPVVVLTGRGDDETFAEARRLGVSHFLTKPVPRDVLIGAINAQLSASDAQPKNRNKV
;
A
#
# COMPACT_ATOMS: atom_id res chain seq x y z
N MET A 1 -11.96 9.23 -6.30
CA MET A 1 -12.10 8.03 -5.47
C MET A 1 -11.20 6.91 -5.99
N ALA A 2 -10.48 6.28 -5.11
CA ALA A 2 -9.55 5.22 -5.49
C ALA A 2 -9.91 3.93 -4.79
N LYS A 3 -9.45 2.80 -5.35
CA LYS A 3 -9.59 1.49 -4.73
C LYS A 3 -8.25 1.17 -4.07
N ILE A 4 -8.28 0.95 -2.76
CA ILE A 4 -7.07 0.73 -1.96
C ILE A 4 -7.15 -0.60 -1.25
N VAL A 5 -6.10 -1.42 -1.38
CA VAL A 5 -5.96 -2.64 -0.59
C VAL A 5 -5.09 -2.31 0.61
N VAL A 6 -5.59 -2.60 1.80
CA VAL A 6 -4.86 -2.38 3.06
C VAL A 6 -4.50 -3.73 3.65
N ILE A 7 -3.22 -3.94 3.90
CA ILE A 7 -2.72 -5.20 4.44
C ILE A 7 -2.11 -4.93 5.81
N GLU A 8 -2.80 -5.41 6.84
CA GLU A 8 -2.47 -5.12 8.23
C GLU A 8 -3.06 -6.23 9.11
N ASP A 9 -2.26 -6.81 9.98
CA ASP A 9 -2.73 -7.93 10.80
C ASP A 9 -3.38 -7.52 12.13
N ASP A 10 -3.14 -6.29 12.59
CA ASP A 10 -3.81 -5.78 13.78
C ASP A 10 -5.22 -5.34 13.39
N VAL A 11 -6.23 -6.11 13.80
CA VAL A 11 -7.61 -5.88 13.37
C VAL A 11 -8.12 -4.51 13.79
N SER A 12 -7.79 -4.06 14.99
CA SER A 12 -8.24 -2.75 15.46
C SER A 12 -7.65 -1.64 14.61
N PHE A 13 -6.37 -1.74 14.29
CA PHE A 13 -5.72 -0.74 13.47
C PHE A 13 -6.21 -0.80 12.04
N LEU A 14 -6.45 -2.00 11.53
CA LEU A 14 -7.03 -2.20 10.20
C LEU A 14 -8.38 -1.51 10.08
N ASP A 15 -9.24 -1.67 11.10
CA ASP A 15 -10.54 -1.02 11.12
C ASP A 15 -10.40 0.50 11.14
N LEU A 16 -9.45 1.01 11.88
CA LEU A 16 -9.22 2.45 11.94
C LEU A 16 -8.77 2.99 10.58
N LEU A 17 -7.84 2.30 9.94
CA LEU A 17 -7.39 2.68 8.59
C LEU A 17 -8.55 2.67 7.62
N ARG A 18 -9.38 1.64 7.68
CA ARG A 18 -10.54 1.53 6.80
C ARG A 18 -11.48 2.72 6.99
N VAL A 19 -11.75 3.09 8.24
CA VAL A 19 -12.64 4.21 8.53
C VAL A 19 -12.05 5.50 7.97
N HIS A 20 -10.77 5.75 8.22
CA HIS A 20 -10.12 6.97 7.73
C HIS A 20 -10.17 7.07 6.20
N LEU A 21 -9.84 5.98 5.52
CA LEU A 21 -9.76 6.00 4.05
C LEU A 21 -11.16 6.05 3.43
N THR A 22 -12.11 5.34 4.01
CA THR A 22 -13.48 5.37 3.51
C THR A 22 -14.08 6.77 3.68
N SER A 23 -13.82 7.42 4.81
CA SER A 23 -14.33 8.77 5.04
C SER A 23 -13.70 9.78 4.10
N ALA A 24 -12.55 9.47 3.54
CA ALA A 24 -11.90 10.34 2.56
C ALA A 24 -12.36 10.05 1.13
N GLY A 25 -13.32 9.15 0.96
CA GLY A 25 -13.92 8.90 -0.34
C GLY A 25 -13.33 7.72 -1.10
N HIS A 26 -12.52 6.90 -0.48
CA HIS A 26 -11.90 5.76 -1.16
C HIS A 26 -12.65 4.47 -0.89
N GLU A 27 -12.57 3.55 -1.84
CA GLU A 27 -13.06 2.19 -1.65
C GLU A 27 -11.92 1.38 -1.04
N VAL A 28 -12.20 0.65 0.05
CA VAL A 28 -11.14 -0.03 0.81
C VAL A 28 -11.42 -1.52 0.87
N LEU A 29 -10.41 -2.30 0.52
CA LEU A 29 -10.41 -3.74 0.68
C LEU A 29 -9.34 -4.07 1.70
N THR A 30 -9.66 -4.92 2.66
CA THR A 30 -8.75 -5.22 3.76
C THR A 30 -8.27 -6.65 3.71
N ALA A 31 -7.03 -6.88 4.17
CA ALA A 31 -6.48 -8.21 4.29
C ALA A 31 -5.63 -8.26 5.55
N GLU A 32 -5.73 -9.37 6.29
CA GLU A 32 -5.06 -9.49 7.57
C GLU A 32 -3.69 -10.17 7.46
N ASP A 33 -3.34 -10.66 6.28
CA ASP A 33 -2.01 -11.20 6.06
C ASP A 33 -1.60 -10.99 4.59
N ALA A 34 -0.34 -11.26 4.33
CA ALA A 34 0.22 -10.97 3.01
C ALA A 34 -0.36 -11.87 1.92
N ALA A 35 -0.68 -13.12 2.25
CA ALA A 35 -1.25 -14.04 1.26
C ALA A 35 -2.63 -13.57 0.81
N LEU A 36 -3.48 -13.19 1.76
CA LEU A 36 -4.80 -12.65 1.45
C LEU A 36 -4.67 -11.32 0.72
N GLY A 37 -3.69 -10.51 1.13
CA GLY A 37 -3.45 -9.22 0.48
C GLY A 37 -3.07 -9.38 -0.98
N LEU A 38 -2.15 -10.28 -1.26
CA LEU A 38 -1.71 -10.52 -2.63
C LEU A 38 -2.87 -11.01 -3.49
N ARG A 39 -3.68 -11.90 -2.93
CA ARG A 39 -4.86 -12.40 -3.63
C ARG A 39 -5.82 -11.27 -3.97
N ALA A 40 -6.05 -10.36 -3.01
CA ALA A 40 -6.92 -9.22 -3.24
C ALA A 40 -6.37 -8.30 -4.32
N VAL A 41 -5.06 -8.06 -4.31
CA VAL A 41 -4.42 -7.22 -5.31
C VAL A 41 -4.61 -7.81 -6.70
N ILE A 42 -4.37 -9.10 -6.85
CA ILE A 42 -4.50 -9.76 -8.15
C ILE A 42 -5.95 -9.74 -8.62
N ALA A 43 -6.89 -10.01 -7.72
CA ALA A 43 -8.30 -10.08 -8.08
C ALA A 43 -8.91 -8.71 -8.40
N GLU A 44 -8.50 -7.67 -7.67
CA GLU A 44 -9.19 -6.38 -7.73
C GLU A 44 -8.47 -5.29 -8.51
N GLY A 45 -7.17 -5.43 -8.72
CA GLY A 45 -6.40 -4.42 -9.44
C GLY A 45 -6.52 -3.04 -8.80
N PRO A 46 -6.12 -2.88 -7.53
CA PRO A 46 -6.31 -1.61 -6.84
C PRO A 46 -5.44 -0.50 -7.40
N ASP A 47 -5.79 0.72 -7.04
CA ASP A 47 -5.03 1.90 -7.44
C ASP A 47 -3.83 2.13 -6.52
N LEU A 48 -3.86 1.55 -5.33
CA LEU A 48 -2.79 1.72 -4.35
C LEU A 48 -2.85 0.60 -3.32
N ILE A 49 -1.70 0.24 -2.79
CA ILE A 49 -1.57 -0.76 -1.73
C ILE A 49 -0.96 -0.08 -0.52
N LEU A 50 -1.61 -0.21 0.63
CA LEU A 50 -1.05 0.23 1.91
C LEU A 50 -0.63 -1.03 2.65
N LEU A 51 0.66 -1.20 2.88
CA LEU A 51 1.23 -2.44 3.36
C LEU A 51 2.01 -2.25 4.65
N ASP A 52 1.60 -2.98 5.69
CA ASP A 52 2.40 -3.10 6.90
C ASP A 52 3.49 -4.14 6.64
N LEU A 53 4.74 -3.77 6.87
CA LEU A 53 5.87 -4.66 6.58
C LEU A 53 5.94 -5.86 7.52
N THR A 54 5.23 -5.83 8.63
CA THR A 54 5.34 -6.88 9.65
C THR A 54 4.18 -7.86 9.64
N VAL A 55 3.39 -7.91 8.55
CA VAL A 55 2.28 -8.88 8.46
C VAL A 55 2.81 -10.31 8.42
N PRO A 56 2.03 -11.27 8.94
CA PRO A 56 2.49 -12.65 8.99
C PRO A 56 2.43 -13.36 7.64
N TYR A 57 3.08 -14.50 7.60
CA TYR A 57 3.08 -15.49 6.52
C TYR A 57 3.88 -15.13 5.29
N LEU A 58 4.30 -13.89 5.15
CA LEU A 58 5.14 -13.50 4.04
C LEU A 58 5.86 -12.23 4.45
N ASP A 59 7.16 -12.19 4.23
CA ASP A 59 7.94 -10.99 4.47
C ASP A 59 7.36 -9.87 3.59
N GLY A 60 7.12 -8.71 4.18
CA GLY A 60 6.57 -7.58 3.44
C GLY A 60 7.43 -7.19 2.24
N PHE A 61 8.75 -7.27 2.39
CA PHE A 61 9.64 -6.99 1.26
C PHE A 61 9.49 -8.02 0.15
N GLU A 62 9.30 -9.29 0.52
CA GLU A 62 9.07 -10.33 -0.49
C GLU A 62 7.78 -10.09 -1.25
N MET A 63 6.77 -9.62 -0.57
CA MET A 63 5.52 -9.27 -1.24
C MET A 63 5.74 -8.14 -2.24
N ILE A 64 6.48 -7.11 -1.85
CA ILE A 64 6.76 -6.01 -2.77
C ILE A 64 7.55 -6.52 -3.98
N ARG A 65 8.53 -7.39 -3.77
CA ARG A 65 9.28 -7.97 -4.88
C ARG A 65 8.37 -8.74 -5.83
N ALA A 66 7.47 -9.53 -5.27
CA ALA A 66 6.53 -10.29 -6.09
C ALA A 66 5.65 -9.36 -6.92
N LEU A 67 5.17 -8.27 -6.32
CA LEU A 67 4.36 -7.30 -7.04
C LEU A 67 5.13 -6.64 -8.17
N ARG A 68 6.39 -6.29 -7.93
CA ARG A 68 7.21 -5.62 -8.93
C ARG A 68 7.62 -6.55 -10.08
N ASN A 69 7.63 -7.86 -9.82
CA ASN A 69 8.00 -8.84 -10.84
C ASN A 69 6.85 -9.28 -11.72
N ASP A 70 5.64 -8.89 -11.41
CA ASP A 70 4.46 -9.27 -12.20
C ASP A 70 4.01 -8.07 -13.03
N PRO A 71 3.97 -8.19 -14.36
CA PRO A 71 3.54 -7.07 -15.21
C PRO A 71 2.16 -6.52 -14.84
N ALA A 72 1.29 -7.35 -14.29
CA ALA A 72 -0.06 -6.91 -13.93
C ALA A 72 -0.08 -6.02 -12.70
N THR A 73 0.94 -6.08 -11.85
CA THR A 73 0.94 -5.38 -10.57
C THR A 73 2.12 -4.44 -10.39
N LYS A 74 3.11 -4.51 -11.27
CA LYS A 74 4.37 -3.78 -11.01
C LYS A 74 4.21 -2.27 -10.95
N ALA A 75 3.19 -1.73 -11.57
CA ALA A 75 2.99 -0.28 -11.59
C ALA A 75 2.11 0.23 -10.45
N ILE A 76 1.54 -0.67 -9.64
CA ILE A 76 0.67 -0.26 -8.55
C ILE A 76 1.52 0.36 -7.43
N PRO A 77 1.25 1.60 -7.02
CA PRO A 77 2.03 2.22 -5.96
C PRO A 77 1.80 1.55 -4.62
N VAL A 78 2.88 1.44 -3.86
CA VAL A 78 2.84 0.85 -2.52
C VAL A 78 3.28 1.91 -1.53
N VAL A 79 2.45 2.16 -0.52
CA VAL A 79 2.79 2.99 0.62
C VAL A 79 3.08 2.03 1.78
N VAL A 80 4.25 2.14 2.36
CA VAL A 80 4.67 1.24 3.43
C VAL A 80 4.35 1.84 4.78
N LEU A 81 3.80 1.00 5.66
CA LEU A 81 3.45 1.36 7.02
C LEU A 81 4.26 0.45 7.93
N THR A 82 4.95 1.00 8.92
CA THR A 82 5.80 0.19 9.76
C THR A 82 5.95 0.81 11.14
N GLY A 83 6.10 -0.05 12.15
CA GLY A 83 6.48 0.40 13.48
C GLY A 83 7.98 0.60 13.63
N ARG A 84 8.76 0.24 12.59
CA ARG A 84 10.20 0.35 12.63
C ARG A 84 10.66 1.34 11.57
N GLY A 85 11.11 2.49 12.00
CA GLY A 85 11.54 3.54 11.09
C GLY A 85 13.04 3.63 10.97
N ASP A 86 13.76 2.51 10.84
CA ASP A 86 15.20 2.56 10.73
C ASP A 86 15.66 2.73 9.28
N ASP A 87 16.90 3.15 9.14
CA ASP A 87 17.47 3.48 7.83
C ASP A 87 17.55 2.27 6.90
N GLU A 88 17.81 1.11 7.47
CA GLU A 88 17.89 -0.12 6.69
C GLU A 88 16.56 -0.49 6.06
N THR A 89 15.49 -0.37 6.83
CA THR A 89 14.14 -0.66 6.35
C THR A 89 13.77 0.29 5.20
N PHE A 90 14.06 1.57 5.39
CA PHE A 90 13.73 2.56 4.37
C PHE A 90 14.56 2.36 3.12
N ALA A 91 15.85 2.03 3.27
CA ALA A 91 16.71 1.81 2.12
C ALA A 91 16.26 0.62 1.29
N GLU A 92 15.87 -0.47 1.95
CA GLU A 92 15.39 -1.65 1.25
C GLU A 92 14.09 -1.36 0.50
N ALA A 93 13.17 -0.66 1.15
CA ALA A 93 11.90 -0.31 0.51
C ALA A 93 12.13 0.59 -0.71
N ARG A 94 13.05 1.54 -0.61
CA ARG A 94 13.39 2.41 -1.75
C ARG A 94 13.95 1.62 -2.92
N ARG A 95 14.78 0.63 -2.63
CA ARG A 95 15.33 -0.22 -3.70
C ARG A 95 14.23 -0.94 -4.46
N LEU A 96 13.11 -1.20 -3.79
CA LEU A 96 11.96 -1.88 -4.39
C LEU A 96 10.93 -0.91 -4.96
N GLY A 97 11.30 0.35 -5.09
CA GLY A 97 10.45 1.33 -5.75
C GLY A 97 9.41 1.98 -4.85
N VAL A 98 9.51 1.79 -3.54
CA VAL A 98 8.60 2.44 -2.60
C VAL A 98 9.12 3.83 -2.29
N SER A 99 8.28 4.84 -2.47
CA SER A 99 8.68 6.22 -2.21
C SER A 99 7.99 6.86 -1.02
N HIS A 100 6.96 6.23 -0.47
CA HIS A 100 6.26 6.75 0.70
C HIS A 100 6.30 5.75 1.84
N PHE A 101 6.73 6.24 3.01
CA PHE A 101 6.83 5.44 4.21
C PHE A 101 6.11 6.15 5.33
N LEU A 102 5.29 5.43 6.08
CA LEU A 102 4.59 5.97 7.24
C LEU A 102 4.98 5.16 8.46
N THR A 103 5.27 5.84 9.55
CA THR A 103 5.66 5.21 10.81
C THR A 103 4.48 5.22 11.76
N LYS A 104 4.19 4.08 12.38
CA LYS A 104 3.11 3.99 13.36
C LYS A 104 3.52 4.70 14.65
N PRO A 105 2.59 5.36 15.31
CA PRO A 105 1.20 5.61 14.93
C PRO A 105 1.10 6.70 13.88
N VAL A 106 0.11 6.59 12.99
CA VAL A 106 -0.03 7.52 11.87
C VAL A 106 -1.25 8.40 12.09
N PRO A 107 -1.09 9.72 12.22
CA PRO A 107 -2.24 10.61 12.30
C PRO A 107 -3.04 10.57 11.00
N ARG A 108 -4.33 10.76 11.10
CA ARG A 108 -5.22 10.69 9.94
C ARG A 108 -4.77 11.62 8.81
N ASP A 109 -4.41 12.86 9.16
CA ASP A 109 -4.01 13.85 8.15
C ASP A 109 -2.78 13.40 7.38
N VAL A 110 -1.81 12.81 8.08
CA VAL A 110 -0.59 12.33 7.46
C VAL A 110 -0.89 11.16 6.54
N LEU A 111 -1.74 10.24 6.99
CA LEU A 111 -2.14 9.10 6.18
C LEU A 111 -2.83 9.55 4.91
N ILE A 112 -3.85 10.38 5.03
CA ILE A 112 -4.63 10.82 3.87
C ILE A 112 -3.75 11.62 2.92
N GLY A 113 -2.88 12.48 3.45
CA GLY A 113 -1.97 13.26 2.62
C GLY A 113 -1.02 12.40 1.82
N ALA A 114 -0.46 11.37 2.44
CA ALA A 114 0.46 10.46 1.76
C ALA A 114 -0.25 9.67 0.66
N ILE A 115 -1.45 9.16 0.97
CA ILE A 115 -2.25 8.41 0.00
C ILE A 115 -2.57 9.28 -1.20
N ASN A 116 -3.06 10.50 -0.96
CA ASN A 116 -3.45 11.39 -2.05
C ASN A 116 -2.25 11.83 -2.88
N ALA A 117 -1.11 12.07 -2.25
CA ALA A 117 0.11 12.44 -2.95
C ALA A 117 0.56 11.31 -3.88
N GLN A 118 0.50 10.08 -3.38
CA GLN A 118 0.92 8.94 -4.19
C GLN A 118 -0.05 8.67 -5.34
N LEU A 119 -1.34 8.84 -5.11
CA LEU A 119 -2.33 8.67 -6.16
C LEU A 119 -2.17 9.73 -7.23
N SER A 120 -1.91 10.97 -6.86
CA SER A 120 -1.68 12.05 -7.83
C SER A 120 -0.44 11.80 -8.65
N ALA A 121 0.63 11.34 -8.03
CA ALA A 121 1.87 11.03 -8.75
C ALA A 121 1.64 9.89 -9.74
N SER A 122 0.89 8.87 -9.33
CA SER A 122 0.59 7.73 -10.20
C SER A 122 -0.27 8.16 -11.38
N ASP A 123 -1.28 9.01 -11.14
CA ASP A 123 -2.15 9.51 -12.19
C ASP A 123 -1.39 10.38 -13.20
N ALA A 124 -0.34 11.05 -12.75
CA ALA A 124 0.45 11.90 -13.62
C ALA A 124 1.36 11.09 -14.54
N GLN A 125 1.54 9.81 -14.28
CA GLN A 125 2.37 8.96 -15.12
C GLN A 125 1.69 8.74 -16.46
N PRO A 126 2.39 8.96 -17.54
CA PRO A 126 1.74 8.77 -18.84
C PRO A 126 1.48 7.33 -19.17
N LYS A 127 1.99 6.43 -18.45
CA LYS A 127 1.86 5.13 -18.78
C LYS A 127 0.55 4.65 -18.84
N ASN A 128 0.41 4.07 -18.60
CA ASN A 128 -0.55 3.45 -18.40
C ASN A 128 -1.72 3.63 -18.86
N ARG A 129 -2.09 4.39 -18.52
CA ARG A 129 -3.33 4.50 -18.69
C ARG A 129 -3.75 4.56 -19.98
N ASN A 130 -3.27 4.88 -20.60
CA ASN A 130 -3.79 5.12 -21.78
C ASN A 130 -3.71 4.13 -22.66
N LYS A 131 -3.62 3.58 -22.43
CA LYS A 131 -3.75 2.88 -23.17
C LYS A 131 -4.62 2.49 -23.50
N VAL A 132 -4.88 2.72 -23.59
CA VAL A 132 -5.75 2.44 -24.07
C VAL A 132 -5.93 2.29 -24.72
#